data_5c8081d1330bcb84e8b1d907a8ff5da1
#
_entry.id   5c8081d1330bcb84e8b1d907a8ff5da1
#
_cell.length_a   1.000
_cell.length_b   1.000
_cell.length_c   1.000
_cell.angle_alpha   90.00
_cell.angle_beta   90.00
_cell.angle_gamma   90.00
#
_symmetry.space_group_name_H-M   'P 1'
#
loop_
_entity.id
_entity.type
_entity.pdbx_description
1 polymer ?
#
loop_
_entity_poly.entity_id
_entity_poly.type
_entity_poly.pdbx_seq_one_letter_code
_entity_poly.pdbx_strand_id
1 'polypeptide(L)'
;MGDRSTDSVRAGGVSAPAPDGGPTVRSLSGAVPAAGLAFPSVARLELDELLTQLVDRAQDVIATQGRLRGLLRATQMITTDLRLPVLLRLIVEAACELLNARYGAVGVLTPDRRRLEEFIHVGMEPDAAERIGHLPTGHGLLGALIDDPRPRRVEDIARDPHAIGFPSGHPVMRTFLGVPIMVRGEVFGNLYLTDRRDGLPFTGEDEELVRALAAQAGVAIANARLFQESQARHQWMSAAAELTQTLVSGTDSPLNLVADRVREVAEAQFCAVVTASSETTTGSQTHDGPFRQAHLAVSLGAGDPHPAGATFSENGTLVGQVLAERRPILVDDPQLDASDLERGKDTASLMVLPLPGPRHDQAMVLLVGRDRGRPAFTAFDLGLAATCTGHIAVALELARARAERERLLVADDRGRIARDLHDQVIQRIFAIALGLQDLAQYESPANAGRLDGYVEDIDATIKDIRRTIFELRPGPSGAVVGGGGVRGTLDKIVADARPGLGFAPTVRYAGPVNLVVDARLADHVYAVVRESLSNVARHAHAGAVDLAVRVADGQLIVEVTDDGVGLPQASRRSGLDNLRTRAETLGGTFTATAQAAGGTRVHWSVPL
;
A
#
# COMPACT_ATOMS: atom_id res chain seq x y z
N MET A 1 -23.54 -37.72 -29.23
CA MET A 1 -24.51 -37.34 -30.25
C MET A 1 -23.79 -36.36 -31.14
N GLY A 2 -23.33 -36.78 -32.15
CA GLY A 2 -23.48 -37.16 -33.51
C GLY A 2 -22.38 -36.42 -34.24
N ASP A 3 -21.54 -37.00 -34.83
CA ASP A 3 -21.39 -38.00 -35.88
C ASP A 3 -21.01 -37.33 -37.23
N ARG A 4 -19.87 -37.77 -37.75
CA ARG A 4 -19.48 -37.93 -39.16
C ARG A 4 -19.29 -36.65 -40.01
N SER A 5 -18.33 -36.55 -40.90
CA SER A 5 -17.83 -37.60 -41.83
C SER A 5 -16.55 -37.11 -42.52
N THR A 6 -15.65 -38.00 -42.65
CA THR A 6 -14.65 -38.25 -43.68
C THR A 6 -15.09 -37.85 -45.09
N ASP A 7 -14.17 -37.25 -45.87
CA ASP A 7 -14.06 -37.63 -47.29
C ASP A 7 -12.62 -37.56 -47.81
N SER A 8 -12.18 -38.69 -48.27
CA SER A 8 -10.94 -38.97 -48.98
C SER A 8 -11.18 -38.81 -50.48
N VAL A 9 -10.32 -38.09 -51.19
CA VAL A 9 -10.26 -38.22 -52.67
C VAL A 9 -8.84 -38.55 -53.09
N ARG A 10 -8.85 -39.68 -53.82
CA ARG A 10 -7.75 -40.47 -54.42
C ARG A 10 -6.97 -39.72 -55.50
N ALA A 11 -5.72 -40.14 -55.59
CA ALA A 11 -4.79 -40.00 -56.68
C ALA A 11 -5.37 -40.42 -58.04
N GLY A 12 -5.07 -39.64 -59.05
CA GLY A 12 -5.20 -39.97 -60.46
C GLY A 12 -3.85 -39.86 -61.15
N GLY A 13 -3.21 -40.96 -61.35
CA GLY A 13 -2.04 -41.05 -62.20
C GLY A 13 -2.42 -40.94 -63.70
N VAL A 14 -1.63 -40.18 -64.43
CA VAL A 14 -1.66 -40.21 -65.91
C VAL A 14 -0.26 -40.53 -66.41
N SER A 15 -0.20 -41.64 -67.04
CA SER A 15 0.93 -42.24 -67.77
C SER A 15 1.21 -41.46 -69.06
N ALA A 16 2.48 -41.13 -69.33
CA ALA A 16 2.93 -40.54 -70.58
C ALA A 16 3.41 -41.68 -71.50
N PRO A 17 3.13 -41.62 -72.79
CA PRO A 17 3.73 -42.55 -73.76
C PRO A 17 5.07 -42.01 -74.28
N ALA A 18 5.98 -42.95 -74.52
CA ALA A 18 7.23 -42.69 -75.17
C ALA A 18 7.03 -42.49 -76.71
N PRO A 19 7.83 -41.70 -77.37
CA PRO A 19 7.98 -41.84 -78.83
C PRO A 19 9.35 -42.44 -79.20
N ASP A 20 9.23 -43.48 -80.00
CA ASP A 20 10.30 -44.05 -80.85
C ASP A 20 10.80 -43.06 -81.90
N GLY A 21 12.05 -43.22 -82.29
CA GLY A 21 12.52 -42.70 -83.58
C GLY A 21 13.82 -41.91 -83.52
N GLY A 22 14.95 -42.60 -83.38
CA GLY A 22 16.25 -41.98 -83.62
C GLY A 22 16.58 -41.93 -85.10
N PRO A 23 17.26 -40.90 -85.56
CA PRO A 23 18.03 -40.98 -86.77
C PRO A 23 19.51 -41.20 -86.42
N THR A 24 20.04 -42.24 -87.09
CA THR A 24 21.43 -42.61 -87.24
C THR A 24 22.26 -41.41 -87.72
N VAL A 25 23.19 -40.94 -86.90
CA VAL A 25 24.21 -39.96 -87.33
C VAL A 25 25.48 -40.72 -87.78
N ARG A 26 25.80 -40.60 -89.06
CA ARG A 26 27.06 -41.01 -89.65
C ARG A 26 28.21 -40.26 -88.98
N SER A 27 29.20 -40.98 -88.51
CA SER A 27 30.49 -40.47 -88.15
C SER A 27 31.23 -39.94 -89.36
N LEU A 28 31.43 -38.65 -89.41
CA LEU A 28 32.46 -38.06 -90.26
C LEU A 28 33.65 -37.69 -89.34
N SER A 29 34.65 -38.54 -89.39
CA SER A 29 35.99 -38.29 -88.92
C SER A 29 36.60 -37.21 -89.80
N GLY A 30 36.62 -35.99 -89.30
CA GLY A 30 37.34 -34.88 -89.85
C GLY A 30 38.00 -34.11 -88.68
N ALA A 31 39.28 -34.37 -88.49
CA ALA A 31 40.08 -33.60 -87.53
C ALA A 31 40.13 -32.16 -88.02
N VAL A 32 39.36 -31.31 -87.32
CA VAL A 32 39.54 -29.85 -87.39
C VAL A 32 40.59 -29.50 -86.35
N PRO A 33 41.69 -28.85 -86.70
CA PRO A 33 42.65 -28.37 -85.68
C PRO A 33 41.96 -27.34 -84.82
N ALA A 34 41.96 -27.57 -83.52
CA ALA A 34 41.51 -26.59 -82.52
C ALA A 34 42.43 -25.40 -82.62
N ALA A 35 42.01 -24.36 -83.37
CA ALA A 35 42.57 -23.06 -83.28
C ALA A 35 42.19 -22.51 -81.89
N GLY A 36 43.05 -22.76 -80.92
CA GLY A 36 42.95 -22.14 -79.63
C GLY A 36 43.03 -20.61 -79.86
N LEU A 37 41.95 -19.95 -79.49
CA LEU A 37 41.94 -18.47 -79.36
C LEU A 37 43.09 -18.11 -78.43
N ALA A 38 44.26 -17.81 -79.00
CA ALA A 38 45.41 -17.25 -78.30
C ALA A 38 45.13 -15.75 -78.09
N PHE A 39 44.55 -15.43 -76.98
CA PHE A 39 44.43 -14.07 -76.54
C PHE A 39 45.84 -13.53 -76.31
N PRO A 40 46.17 -12.28 -76.75
CA PRO A 40 47.40 -11.63 -76.40
C PRO A 40 47.64 -11.63 -74.90
N SER A 41 48.87 -11.81 -74.45
CA SER A 41 49.19 -11.95 -72.99
C SER A 41 48.69 -10.74 -72.16
N VAL A 42 48.65 -9.56 -72.78
CA VAL A 42 48.09 -8.34 -72.18
C VAL A 42 46.57 -8.45 -71.95
N ALA A 43 45.82 -8.97 -72.95
CA ALA A 43 44.37 -9.13 -72.81
C ALA A 43 43.98 -10.20 -71.77
N ARG A 44 44.85 -11.19 -71.51
CA ARG A 44 44.67 -12.18 -70.43
C ARG A 44 44.91 -11.54 -69.05
N LEU A 45 45.92 -10.73 -68.90
CA LEU A 45 46.23 -9.97 -67.70
C LEU A 45 45.08 -9.01 -67.34
N GLU A 46 44.58 -8.25 -68.34
CA GLU A 46 43.44 -7.36 -68.14
C GLU A 46 42.13 -8.14 -67.78
N LEU A 47 41.90 -9.31 -68.38
CA LEU A 47 40.74 -10.16 -68.04
C LEU A 47 40.85 -10.78 -66.64
N ASP A 48 42.04 -11.24 -66.25
CA ASP A 48 42.28 -11.78 -64.90
C ASP A 48 42.13 -10.70 -63.84
N GLU A 49 42.56 -9.48 -64.12
CA GLU A 49 42.38 -8.33 -63.23
C GLU A 49 40.91 -7.94 -63.10
N LEU A 50 40.15 -7.87 -64.21
CA LEU A 50 38.69 -7.63 -64.18
C LEU A 50 37.92 -8.74 -63.49
N LEU A 51 38.28 -10.00 -63.65
CA LEU A 51 37.68 -11.12 -62.96
C LEU A 51 37.97 -11.04 -61.45
N THR A 52 39.19 -10.71 -61.06
CA THR A 52 39.55 -10.50 -59.64
C THR A 52 38.73 -9.38 -59.05
N GLN A 53 38.66 -8.20 -59.71
CA GLN A 53 37.81 -7.09 -59.25
C GLN A 53 36.33 -7.46 -59.16
N LEU A 54 35.82 -8.27 -60.09
CA LEU A 54 34.41 -8.72 -60.04
C LEU A 54 34.16 -9.68 -58.89
N VAL A 55 35.09 -10.60 -58.63
CA VAL A 55 35.03 -11.53 -57.48
C VAL A 55 35.07 -10.75 -56.15
N ASP A 56 36.02 -9.81 -56.06
CA ASP A 56 36.13 -8.95 -54.86
C ASP A 56 34.85 -8.14 -54.64
N ARG A 57 34.29 -7.55 -55.69
CA ARG A 57 33.04 -6.80 -55.60
C ARG A 57 31.83 -7.68 -55.28
N ALA A 58 31.79 -8.89 -55.79
CA ALA A 58 30.75 -9.88 -55.45
C ALA A 58 30.87 -10.31 -53.98
N GLN A 59 32.08 -10.53 -53.49
CA GLN A 59 32.34 -10.83 -52.08
C GLN A 59 31.91 -9.68 -51.17
N ASP A 60 32.22 -8.40 -51.51
CA ASP A 60 31.76 -7.23 -50.78
C ASP A 60 30.23 -7.12 -50.70
N VAL A 61 29.54 -7.37 -51.82
CA VAL A 61 28.06 -7.38 -51.85
C VAL A 61 27.49 -8.49 -50.98
N ILE A 62 28.04 -9.71 -51.06
CA ILE A 62 27.62 -10.83 -50.23
C ILE A 62 27.84 -10.58 -48.74
N ALA A 63 29.01 -10.00 -48.39
CA ALA A 63 29.33 -9.61 -47.00
C ALA A 63 28.38 -8.53 -46.51
N THR A 64 28.09 -7.53 -47.33
CA THR A 64 27.14 -6.44 -46.98
C THR A 64 25.72 -6.97 -46.82
N GLN A 65 25.27 -7.85 -47.72
CA GLN A 65 23.95 -8.53 -47.57
C GLN A 65 23.88 -9.40 -46.29
N GLY A 66 24.96 -10.10 -45.96
CA GLY A 66 25.07 -10.90 -44.73
C GLY A 66 24.93 -10.01 -43.49
N ARG A 67 25.64 -8.89 -43.45
CA ARG A 67 25.57 -7.90 -42.35
C ARG A 67 24.17 -7.30 -42.22
N LEU A 68 23.53 -6.91 -43.32
CA LEU A 68 22.18 -6.36 -43.32
C LEU A 68 21.13 -7.39 -42.80
N ARG A 69 21.24 -8.66 -43.20
CA ARG A 69 20.40 -9.73 -42.69
C ARG A 69 20.63 -9.98 -41.20
N GLY A 70 21.90 -9.91 -40.75
CA GLY A 70 22.27 -9.98 -39.34
C GLY A 70 21.62 -8.88 -38.52
N LEU A 71 21.74 -7.62 -38.99
CA LEU A 71 21.11 -6.48 -38.32
C LEU A 71 19.57 -6.59 -38.25
N LEU A 72 18.94 -7.00 -39.37
CA LEU A 72 17.47 -7.22 -39.36
C LEU A 72 17.04 -8.29 -38.36
N ARG A 73 17.79 -9.42 -38.28
CA ARG A 73 17.52 -10.46 -37.29
C ARG A 73 17.71 -9.96 -35.86
N ALA A 74 18.81 -9.24 -35.60
CA ALA A 74 19.09 -8.62 -34.31
C ALA A 74 17.97 -7.64 -33.92
N THR A 75 17.50 -6.80 -34.84
CA THR A 75 16.38 -5.87 -34.60
C THR A 75 15.07 -6.61 -34.32
N GLN A 76 14.80 -7.72 -34.99
CA GLN A 76 13.62 -8.53 -34.70
C GLN A 76 13.67 -9.15 -33.29
N MET A 77 14.84 -9.64 -32.86
CA MET A 77 14.99 -10.23 -31.52
C MET A 77 14.68 -9.20 -30.41
N ILE A 78 15.18 -7.97 -30.52
CA ILE A 78 14.98 -6.92 -29.49
C ILE A 78 13.55 -6.34 -29.45
N THR A 79 12.68 -6.66 -30.41
CA THR A 79 11.29 -6.18 -30.43
C THR A 79 10.29 -7.18 -29.86
N THR A 80 10.72 -8.35 -29.41
CA THR A 80 9.84 -9.47 -29.01
C THR A 80 9.38 -9.38 -27.55
N ASP A 81 10.11 -8.73 -26.67
CA ASP A 81 9.77 -8.64 -25.24
C ASP A 81 9.76 -7.17 -24.78
N LEU A 82 8.78 -6.84 -23.93
CA LEU A 82 8.64 -5.51 -23.35
C LEU A 82 9.14 -5.42 -21.90
N ARG A 83 9.63 -6.53 -21.34
CA ARG A 83 10.25 -6.52 -19.99
C ARG A 83 11.69 -6.03 -20.10
N LEU A 84 11.98 -4.89 -19.50
CA LEU A 84 13.27 -4.21 -19.66
C LEU A 84 14.49 -5.12 -19.37
N PRO A 85 14.56 -5.91 -18.29
CA PRO A 85 15.73 -6.77 -18.05
C PRO A 85 15.93 -7.84 -19.12
N VAL A 86 14.83 -8.41 -19.65
CA VAL A 86 14.87 -9.40 -20.74
C VAL A 86 15.32 -8.73 -22.04
N LEU A 87 14.75 -7.57 -22.35
CA LEU A 87 15.10 -6.76 -23.51
C LEU A 87 16.59 -6.38 -23.52
N LEU A 88 17.11 -5.91 -22.38
CA LEU A 88 18.54 -5.57 -22.25
C LEU A 88 19.44 -6.78 -22.52
N ARG A 89 19.10 -7.95 -22.02
CA ARG A 89 19.82 -9.19 -22.31
C ARG A 89 19.77 -9.54 -23.79
N LEU A 90 18.59 -9.47 -24.43
CA LEU A 90 18.43 -9.72 -25.86
C LEU A 90 19.24 -8.75 -26.72
N ILE A 91 19.35 -7.48 -26.31
CA ILE A 91 20.20 -6.49 -27.00
C ILE A 91 21.66 -6.93 -26.98
N VAL A 92 22.16 -7.37 -25.83
CA VAL A 92 23.55 -7.84 -25.70
C VAL A 92 23.79 -9.11 -26.52
N GLU A 93 22.89 -10.09 -26.46
CA GLU A 93 22.96 -11.33 -27.22
C GLU A 93 22.96 -11.05 -28.74
N ALA A 94 22.05 -10.19 -29.20
CA ALA A 94 21.96 -9.77 -30.59
C ALA A 94 23.24 -9.06 -31.09
N ALA A 95 23.82 -8.21 -30.25
CA ALA A 95 25.07 -7.53 -30.56
C ALA A 95 26.27 -8.50 -30.64
N CYS A 96 26.34 -9.46 -29.70
CA CYS A 96 27.37 -10.51 -29.72
C CYS A 96 27.26 -11.40 -30.97
N GLU A 97 26.06 -11.79 -31.36
CA GLU A 97 25.84 -12.57 -32.60
C GLU A 97 26.20 -11.78 -33.86
N LEU A 98 25.77 -10.51 -33.93
CA LEU A 98 25.99 -9.64 -35.08
C LEU A 98 27.49 -9.44 -35.41
N LEU A 99 28.32 -9.25 -34.36
CA LEU A 99 29.75 -9.01 -34.51
C LEU A 99 30.61 -10.21 -34.19
N ASN A 100 30.04 -11.38 -33.94
CA ASN A 100 30.75 -12.57 -33.50
C ASN A 100 31.67 -12.28 -32.29
N ALA A 101 31.16 -11.42 -31.35
CA ALA A 101 31.87 -11.10 -30.13
C ALA A 101 31.77 -12.24 -29.12
N ARG A 102 32.80 -12.45 -28.33
CA ARG A 102 32.85 -13.46 -27.28
C ARG A 102 32.12 -13.02 -26.03
N TYR A 103 32.29 -11.74 -25.65
CA TYR A 103 31.67 -11.16 -24.49
C TYR A 103 30.93 -9.88 -24.88
N GLY A 104 29.82 -9.67 -24.25
CA GLY A 104 29.04 -8.45 -24.39
C GLY A 104 28.45 -8.03 -23.03
N ALA A 105 28.21 -6.74 -22.87
CA ALA A 105 27.50 -6.22 -21.72
C ALA A 105 26.76 -4.93 -22.06
N VAL A 106 25.70 -4.66 -21.32
CA VAL A 106 25.04 -3.36 -21.27
C VAL A 106 25.11 -2.81 -19.86
N GLY A 107 25.60 -1.59 -19.72
CA GLY A 107 25.58 -0.84 -18.47
C GLY A 107 24.52 0.23 -18.54
N VAL A 108 23.54 0.17 -17.64
CA VAL A 108 22.48 1.18 -17.47
C VAL A 108 23.01 2.26 -16.54
N LEU A 109 22.84 3.53 -16.89
CA LEU A 109 23.31 4.65 -16.09
C LEU A 109 22.27 5.02 -15.02
N THR A 110 22.78 5.42 -13.84
CA THR A 110 22.00 6.11 -12.82
C THR A 110 21.39 7.42 -13.37
N PRO A 111 20.30 7.95 -12.77
CA PRO A 111 19.68 9.20 -13.22
C PRO A 111 20.65 10.41 -13.26
N ASP A 112 21.65 10.44 -12.36
CA ASP A 112 22.71 11.45 -12.35
C ASP A 112 23.79 11.22 -13.39
N ARG A 113 23.73 10.10 -14.13
CA ARG A 113 24.65 9.66 -15.20
C ARG A 113 26.10 9.53 -14.77
N ARG A 114 26.36 9.33 -13.49
CA ARG A 114 27.73 9.24 -12.95
C ARG A 114 28.17 7.83 -12.66
N ARG A 115 27.25 6.89 -12.52
CA ARG A 115 27.51 5.51 -12.13
C ARG A 115 26.65 4.55 -12.93
N LEU A 116 26.97 3.27 -12.86
CA LEU A 116 26.13 2.19 -13.37
C LEU A 116 25.13 1.79 -12.29
N GLU A 117 23.85 1.76 -12.66
CA GLU A 117 22.74 1.27 -11.85
C GLU A 117 22.57 -0.24 -12.04
N GLU A 118 22.68 -0.69 -13.28
CA GLU A 118 22.52 -2.10 -13.66
C GLU A 118 23.58 -2.50 -14.68
N PHE A 119 24.05 -3.74 -14.63
CA PHE A 119 25.02 -4.28 -15.56
C PHE A 119 24.65 -5.70 -15.97
N ILE A 120 24.20 -5.84 -17.22
CA ILE A 120 23.79 -7.13 -17.79
C ILE A 120 24.91 -7.58 -18.74
N HIS A 121 25.43 -8.78 -18.55
CA HIS A 121 26.49 -9.35 -19.36
C HIS A 121 26.13 -10.70 -19.97
N VAL A 122 26.80 -11.02 -21.07
CA VAL A 122 26.68 -12.29 -21.81
C VAL A 122 28.08 -12.80 -22.15
N GLY A 123 28.24 -14.12 -22.18
CA GLY A 123 29.49 -14.78 -22.56
C GLY A 123 30.43 -15.14 -21.41
N MET A 124 30.19 -14.61 -20.19
CA MET A 124 30.93 -15.00 -19.00
C MET A 124 30.27 -16.20 -18.32
N GLU A 125 31.08 -17.11 -17.77
CA GLU A 125 30.58 -18.20 -16.93
C GLU A 125 29.96 -17.65 -15.65
N PRO A 126 28.81 -18.21 -15.19
CA PRO A 126 28.14 -17.74 -13.98
C PRO A 126 29.05 -17.65 -12.74
N ASP A 127 29.87 -18.69 -12.53
CA ASP A 127 30.83 -18.73 -11.42
C ASP A 127 31.89 -17.61 -11.48
N ALA A 128 32.24 -17.12 -12.68
CA ALA A 128 33.17 -16.01 -12.82
C ALA A 128 32.54 -14.69 -12.42
N ALA A 129 31.26 -14.48 -12.77
CA ALA A 129 30.51 -13.28 -12.39
C ALA A 129 30.28 -13.23 -10.86
N GLU A 130 29.93 -14.34 -10.23
CA GLU A 130 29.77 -14.44 -8.76
C GLU A 130 31.08 -14.17 -8.01
N ARG A 131 32.22 -14.65 -8.53
CA ARG A 131 33.53 -14.39 -7.91
C ARG A 131 33.94 -12.92 -7.94
N ILE A 132 33.53 -12.17 -8.95
CA ILE A 132 33.80 -10.73 -9.05
C ILE A 132 32.97 -9.97 -8.00
N GLY A 133 31.75 -10.41 -7.71
CA GLY A 133 30.95 -10.05 -6.53
C GLY A 133 30.44 -8.59 -6.47
N HIS A 134 30.82 -7.71 -7.38
CA HIS A 134 30.35 -6.33 -7.41
C HIS A 134 30.18 -5.83 -8.86
N LEU A 135 29.25 -4.89 -9.03
CA LEU A 135 29.07 -4.21 -10.30
C LEU A 135 30.31 -3.37 -10.64
N PRO A 136 30.62 -3.19 -11.94
CA PRO A 136 31.64 -2.23 -12.36
C PRO A 136 31.35 -0.84 -11.81
N THR A 137 32.36 -0.21 -11.22
CA THR A 137 32.23 1.12 -10.59
C THR A 137 32.17 2.27 -11.59
N GLY A 138 32.13 1.99 -12.90
CA GLY A 138 32.12 3.02 -13.94
C GLY A 138 33.46 3.73 -14.13
N HIS A 139 34.57 3.08 -13.75
CA HIS A 139 35.93 3.59 -13.99
C HIS A 139 36.58 2.89 -15.19
N GLY A 140 37.70 3.43 -15.66
CA GLY A 140 38.44 2.87 -16.80
C GLY A 140 37.74 3.10 -18.12
N LEU A 141 37.82 2.13 -19.04
CA LEU A 141 37.20 2.22 -20.38
C LEU A 141 35.67 2.35 -20.30
N LEU A 142 35.04 1.73 -19.31
CA LEU A 142 33.59 1.86 -19.11
C LEU A 142 33.22 3.29 -18.70
N GLY A 143 34.00 3.90 -17.80
CA GLY A 143 33.84 5.30 -17.38
C GLY A 143 34.11 6.30 -18.47
N ALA A 144 35.10 6.04 -19.34
CA ALA A 144 35.40 6.91 -20.47
C ALA A 144 34.21 7.10 -21.43
N LEU A 145 33.33 6.10 -21.56
CA LEU A 145 32.07 6.24 -22.32
C LEU A 145 30.95 6.93 -21.52
N ILE A 146 31.04 6.95 -20.19
CA ILE A 146 30.11 7.72 -19.35
C ILE A 146 30.46 9.22 -19.48
N ASP A 147 31.75 9.55 -19.42
CA ASP A 147 32.24 10.92 -19.47
C ASP A 147 32.13 11.54 -20.89
N ASP A 148 32.46 10.76 -21.93
CA ASP A 148 32.30 11.14 -23.34
C ASP A 148 31.49 10.07 -24.09
N PRO A 149 30.17 10.26 -24.29
CA PRO A 149 29.28 9.27 -24.88
C PRO A 149 29.41 9.20 -26.40
N ARG A 150 30.61 8.88 -26.87
CA ARG A 150 30.93 8.62 -28.28
C ARG A 150 31.38 7.19 -28.46
N PRO A 151 31.07 6.56 -29.60
CA PRO A 151 31.61 5.25 -29.90
C PRO A 151 33.13 5.21 -29.71
N ARG A 152 33.58 4.17 -29.03
CA ARG A 152 35.01 3.97 -28.77
C ARG A 152 35.42 2.56 -29.16
N ARG A 153 36.44 2.48 -30.05
CA ARG A 153 37.03 1.24 -30.50
C ARG A 153 38.48 1.16 -30.06
N VAL A 154 38.85 0.05 -29.41
CA VAL A 154 40.19 -0.19 -28.86
C VAL A 154 40.70 -1.53 -29.36
N GLU A 155 41.86 -1.51 -30.03
CA GLU A 155 42.50 -2.71 -30.60
C GLU A 155 43.23 -3.54 -29.54
N ASP A 156 43.74 -2.89 -28.49
CA ASP A 156 44.41 -3.53 -27.36
C ASP A 156 44.11 -2.75 -26.08
N ILE A 157 43.25 -3.30 -25.24
CA ILE A 157 42.83 -2.73 -23.96
C ILE A 157 44.05 -2.40 -23.09
N ALA A 158 45.07 -3.29 -23.06
CA ALA A 158 46.24 -3.11 -22.21
C ALA A 158 47.08 -1.88 -22.56
N ARG A 159 46.88 -1.33 -23.76
CA ARG A 159 47.60 -0.15 -24.26
C ARG A 159 46.77 1.15 -24.22
N ASP A 160 45.46 1.06 -23.89
CA ASP A 160 44.61 2.24 -23.82
C ASP A 160 44.89 3.02 -22.52
N PRO A 161 45.07 4.36 -22.61
CA PRO A 161 45.36 5.19 -21.44
C PRO A 161 44.28 5.19 -20.35
N HIS A 162 43.05 4.76 -20.67
CA HIS A 162 41.96 4.66 -19.72
C HIS A 162 41.87 3.25 -19.08
N ALA A 163 42.74 2.30 -19.48
CA ALA A 163 42.73 0.97 -18.92
C ALA A 163 43.24 0.98 -17.47
N ILE A 164 42.41 0.49 -16.55
CA ILE A 164 42.75 0.32 -15.11
C ILE A 164 43.02 -1.13 -14.72
N GLY A 165 42.99 -2.06 -15.72
CA GLY A 165 43.10 -3.51 -15.49
C GLY A 165 41.76 -4.16 -15.20
N PHE A 166 41.81 -5.46 -14.88
CA PHE A 166 40.65 -6.29 -14.59
C PHE A 166 40.67 -6.74 -13.13
N PRO A 167 39.51 -6.85 -12.46
CA PRO A 167 39.45 -7.41 -11.12
C PRO A 167 39.86 -8.90 -11.10
N SER A 168 40.22 -9.40 -9.92
CA SER A 168 40.58 -10.80 -9.74
C SER A 168 39.43 -11.72 -10.18
N GLY A 169 39.77 -12.74 -10.98
CA GLY A 169 38.76 -13.68 -11.51
C GLY A 169 38.05 -13.23 -12.80
N HIS A 170 38.30 -12.01 -13.26
CA HIS A 170 37.74 -11.52 -14.53
C HIS A 170 38.56 -12.10 -15.70
N PRO A 171 37.90 -12.56 -16.80
CA PRO A 171 38.63 -12.98 -17.99
C PRO A 171 39.43 -11.80 -18.57
N VAL A 172 40.64 -12.09 -19.06
CA VAL A 172 41.46 -11.10 -19.75
C VAL A 172 40.85 -10.82 -21.13
N MET A 173 40.47 -9.58 -21.37
CA MET A 173 39.91 -9.11 -22.64
C MET A 173 40.93 -8.24 -23.38
N ARG A 174 40.98 -8.38 -24.68
CA ARG A 174 42.00 -7.72 -25.48
C ARG A 174 41.43 -6.59 -26.34
N THR A 175 40.37 -6.85 -27.07
CA THR A 175 39.76 -5.86 -27.97
C THR A 175 38.45 -5.34 -27.37
N PHE A 176 38.10 -4.08 -27.68
CA PHE A 176 36.91 -3.43 -27.12
C PHE A 176 36.21 -2.57 -28.17
N LEU A 177 34.89 -2.63 -28.13
CA LEU A 177 33.98 -1.73 -28.82
C LEU A 177 32.88 -1.30 -27.88
N GLY A 178 32.81 -0.01 -27.57
CA GLY A 178 31.76 0.55 -26.72
C GLY A 178 30.92 1.57 -27.51
N VAL A 179 29.60 1.49 -27.37
CA VAL A 179 28.67 2.37 -28.07
C VAL A 179 27.58 2.85 -27.13
N PRO A 180 27.26 4.15 -27.07
CA PRO A 180 26.17 4.66 -26.25
C PRO A 180 24.81 4.25 -26.82
N ILE A 181 23.88 3.90 -25.93
CA ILE A 181 22.45 3.69 -26.24
C ILE A 181 21.70 4.97 -25.88
N MET A 182 21.12 5.61 -26.88
CA MET A 182 20.39 6.86 -26.74
C MET A 182 18.89 6.60 -26.66
N VAL A 183 18.23 7.14 -25.63
CA VAL A 183 16.77 7.12 -25.47
C VAL A 183 16.27 8.57 -25.44
N ARG A 184 15.47 8.97 -26.40
CA ARG A 184 14.92 10.34 -26.52
C ARG A 184 15.97 11.45 -26.50
N GLY A 185 17.15 11.19 -27.05
CA GLY A 185 18.26 12.16 -27.12
C GLY A 185 19.13 12.19 -25.86
N GLU A 186 18.86 11.38 -24.86
CA GLU A 186 19.67 11.24 -23.66
C GLU A 186 20.36 9.88 -23.61
N VAL A 187 21.52 9.82 -22.98
CA VAL A 187 22.26 8.57 -22.80
C VAL A 187 21.55 7.74 -21.72
N PHE A 188 21.02 6.60 -22.14
CA PHE A 188 20.42 5.62 -21.24
C PHE A 188 21.45 4.71 -20.60
N GLY A 189 22.43 4.33 -21.39
CA GLY A 189 23.47 3.39 -21.01
C GLY A 189 24.45 3.17 -22.15
N ASN A 190 25.35 2.22 -21.96
CA ASN A 190 26.37 1.91 -22.93
C ASN A 190 26.38 0.41 -23.21
N LEU A 191 26.51 0.06 -24.48
CA LEU A 191 26.70 -1.31 -24.96
C LEU A 191 28.19 -1.54 -25.17
N TYR A 192 28.71 -2.60 -24.57
CA TYR A 192 30.12 -2.99 -24.61
C TYR A 192 30.26 -4.37 -25.26
N LEU A 193 31.21 -4.50 -26.16
CA LEU A 193 31.57 -5.76 -26.83
C LEU A 193 33.08 -5.95 -26.72
N THR A 194 33.51 -7.16 -26.42
CA THR A 194 34.93 -7.49 -26.29
C THR A 194 35.25 -8.81 -26.96
N ASP A 195 36.42 -8.91 -27.51
CA ASP A 195 37.02 -10.07 -28.13
C ASP A 195 36.13 -10.74 -29.19
N ARG A 196 36.45 -10.46 -30.46
CA ARG A 196 35.84 -11.25 -31.53
C ARG A 196 36.33 -12.71 -31.47
N ARG A 197 35.46 -13.66 -31.76
CA ARG A 197 35.77 -15.09 -31.73
C ARG A 197 36.81 -15.51 -32.78
N ASP A 198 36.96 -14.71 -33.86
CA ASP A 198 37.99 -14.86 -34.88
C ASP A 198 39.37 -14.28 -34.50
N GLY A 199 39.45 -13.62 -33.33
CA GLY A 199 40.66 -13.02 -32.79
C GLY A 199 41.09 -11.72 -33.44
N LEU A 200 40.30 -11.17 -34.39
CA LEU A 200 40.57 -9.90 -35.07
C LEU A 200 40.04 -8.71 -34.25
N PRO A 201 40.63 -7.50 -34.40
CA PRO A 201 40.05 -6.32 -33.80
C PRO A 201 38.74 -5.90 -34.49
N PHE A 202 37.91 -5.15 -33.77
CA PHE A 202 36.70 -4.57 -34.32
C PHE A 202 37.04 -3.54 -35.38
N THR A 203 36.26 -3.48 -36.46
CA THR A 203 36.43 -2.59 -37.59
C THR A 203 35.55 -1.33 -37.50
N GLY A 204 35.74 -0.34 -38.36
CA GLY A 204 34.83 0.81 -38.48
C GLY A 204 33.42 0.39 -38.90
N GLU A 205 33.31 -0.62 -39.75
CA GLU A 205 32.02 -1.18 -40.18
C GLU A 205 31.28 -1.89 -39.02
N ASP A 206 32.02 -2.59 -38.15
CA ASP A 206 31.46 -3.18 -36.92
C ASP A 206 30.88 -2.09 -36.00
N GLU A 207 31.58 -0.97 -35.86
CA GLU A 207 31.13 0.20 -35.11
C GLU A 207 29.80 0.77 -35.67
N GLU A 208 29.72 0.92 -37.01
CA GLU A 208 28.49 1.41 -37.65
C GLU A 208 27.30 0.45 -37.44
N LEU A 209 27.54 -0.86 -37.53
CA LEU A 209 26.51 -1.85 -37.30
C LEU A 209 25.99 -1.80 -35.85
N VAL A 210 26.87 -1.74 -34.85
CA VAL A 210 26.46 -1.67 -33.44
C VAL A 210 25.80 -0.34 -33.13
N ARG A 211 26.23 0.77 -33.75
CA ARG A 211 25.54 2.06 -33.64
C ARG A 211 24.10 1.99 -34.15
N ALA A 212 23.90 1.34 -35.31
CA ALA A 212 22.55 1.13 -35.85
C ALA A 212 21.71 0.25 -34.92
N LEU A 213 22.28 -0.83 -34.38
CA LEU A 213 21.62 -1.69 -33.41
C LEU A 213 21.30 -0.91 -32.12
N ALA A 214 22.24 -0.14 -31.57
CA ALA A 214 22.05 0.67 -30.38
C ALA A 214 20.94 1.73 -30.54
N ALA A 215 20.81 2.32 -31.74
CA ALA A 215 19.73 3.23 -32.06
C ALA A 215 18.35 2.53 -32.01
N GLN A 216 18.25 1.32 -32.57
CA GLN A 216 17.04 0.51 -32.49
C GLN A 216 16.76 0.03 -31.06
N ALA A 217 17.81 -0.37 -30.33
CA ALA A 217 17.71 -0.72 -28.91
C ALA A 217 17.15 0.47 -28.09
N GLY A 218 17.57 1.68 -28.36
CA GLY A 218 17.05 2.88 -27.71
C GLY A 218 15.54 3.06 -27.90
N VAL A 219 15.04 2.80 -29.10
CA VAL A 219 13.59 2.83 -29.40
C VAL A 219 12.85 1.72 -28.63
N ALA A 220 13.39 0.49 -28.64
CA ALA A 220 12.79 -0.63 -27.95
C ALA A 220 12.75 -0.42 -26.42
N ILE A 221 13.82 0.12 -25.83
CA ILE A 221 13.90 0.49 -24.42
C ILE A 221 12.89 1.58 -24.07
N ALA A 222 12.76 2.62 -24.93
CA ALA A 222 11.76 3.67 -24.74
C ALA A 222 10.33 3.10 -24.71
N ASN A 223 10.03 2.18 -25.63
CA ASN A 223 8.73 1.51 -25.69
C ASN A 223 8.49 0.60 -24.46
N ALA A 224 9.50 -0.17 -24.03
CA ALA A 224 9.42 -1.01 -22.85
C ALA A 224 9.14 -0.19 -21.57
N ARG A 225 9.86 0.95 -21.39
CA ARG A 225 9.62 1.87 -20.28
C ARG A 225 8.20 2.45 -20.31
N LEU A 226 7.75 2.95 -21.45
CA LEU A 226 6.38 3.46 -21.60
C LEU A 226 5.33 2.41 -21.29
N PHE A 227 5.57 1.17 -21.70
CA PHE A 227 4.69 0.06 -21.40
C PHE A 227 4.65 -0.24 -19.89
N GLN A 228 5.81 -0.31 -19.23
CA GLN A 228 5.91 -0.51 -17.78
C GLN A 228 5.23 0.63 -17.00
N GLU A 229 5.46 1.89 -17.39
CA GLU A 229 4.80 3.05 -16.79
C GLU A 229 3.28 2.99 -16.97
N SER A 230 2.80 2.58 -18.15
CA SER A 230 1.38 2.41 -18.43
C SER A 230 0.77 1.28 -17.59
N GLN A 231 1.45 0.16 -17.46
CA GLN A 231 1.03 -0.98 -16.63
C GLN A 231 0.96 -0.59 -15.15
N ALA A 232 2.01 0.05 -14.63
CA ALA A 232 2.04 0.50 -13.24
C ALA A 232 0.89 1.49 -12.96
N ARG A 233 0.67 2.47 -13.87
CA ARG A 233 -0.45 3.40 -13.75
C ARG A 233 -1.80 2.68 -13.73
N HIS A 234 -1.98 1.71 -14.60
CA HIS A 234 -3.21 0.91 -14.64
C HIS A 234 -3.43 0.15 -13.33
N GLN A 235 -2.40 -0.52 -12.80
CA GLN A 235 -2.48 -1.25 -11.53
C GLN A 235 -2.85 -0.32 -10.36
N TRP A 236 -2.20 0.84 -10.25
CA TRP A 236 -2.50 1.83 -9.22
C TRP A 236 -3.93 2.38 -9.33
N MET A 237 -4.39 2.68 -10.55
CA MET A 237 -5.77 3.16 -10.77
C MET A 237 -6.82 2.09 -10.46
N SER A 238 -6.57 0.84 -10.86
CA SER A 238 -7.47 -0.28 -10.53
C SER A 238 -7.55 -0.48 -9.01
N ALA A 239 -6.42 -0.45 -8.31
CA ALA A 239 -6.40 -0.54 -6.86
C ALA A 239 -7.16 0.61 -6.19
N ALA A 240 -6.98 1.84 -6.65
CA ALA A 240 -7.72 2.99 -6.14
C ALA A 240 -9.23 2.87 -6.36
N ALA A 241 -9.66 2.34 -7.52
CA ALA A 241 -11.08 2.11 -7.81
C ALA A 241 -11.68 1.01 -6.93
N GLU A 242 -10.99 -0.13 -6.78
CA GLU A 242 -11.40 -1.23 -5.90
C GLU A 242 -11.50 -0.78 -4.43
N LEU A 243 -10.48 -0.05 -3.94
CA LEU A 243 -10.49 0.53 -2.60
C LEU A 243 -11.68 1.49 -2.42
N THR A 244 -11.94 2.37 -3.38
CA THR A 244 -13.06 3.30 -3.33
C THR A 244 -14.39 2.55 -3.23
N GLN A 245 -14.59 1.53 -4.05
CA GLN A 245 -15.82 0.72 -4.02
C GLN A 245 -16.00 0.02 -2.68
N THR A 246 -14.95 -0.61 -2.15
CA THR A 246 -15.03 -1.36 -0.88
C THR A 246 -15.22 -0.43 0.31
N LEU A 247 -14.52 0.70 0.36
CA LEU A 247 -14.66 1.70 1.43
C LEU A 247 -16.06 2.30 1.46
N VAL A 248 -16.64 2.62 0.31
CA VAL A 248 -18.00 3.17 0.21
C VAL A 248 -19.06 2.11 0.55
N SER A 249 -18.83 0.84 0.25
CA SER A 249 -19.76 -0.26 0.59
C SER A 249 -19.81 -0.55 2.09
N GLY A 250 -18.80 -0.12 2.84
CA GLY A 250 -18.67 -0.32 4.27
C GLY A 250 -17.69 -1.46 4.61
N THR A 251 -16.76 -1.18 5.51
CA THR A 251 -15.78 -2.14 6.03
C THR A 251 -15.49 -1.81 7.48
N ASP A 252 -15.24 -2.86 8.29
CA ASP A 252 -14.92 -2.71 9.71
C ASP A 252 -13.53 -2.11 9.95
N SER A 253 -12.62 -2.28 8.98
CA SER A 253 -11.22 -1.85 9.12
C SER A 253 -10.69 -1.14 7.86
N PRO A 254 -11.16 0.09 7.59
CA PRO A 254 -10.82 0.81 6.35
C PRO A 254 -9.33 1.12 6.19
N LEU A 255 -8.62 1.43 7.27
CA LEU A 255 -7.18 1.73 7.22
C LEU A 255 -6.33 0.48 6.97
N ASN A 256 -6.72 -0.67 7.52
CA ASN A 256 -6.04 -1.95 7.23
C ASN A 256 -6.16 -2.31 5.75
N LEU A 257 -7.36 -2.16 5.18
CA LEU A 257 -7.60 -2.42 3.77
C LEU A 257 -6.76 -1.51 2.86
N VAL A 258 -6.67 -0.22 3.19
CA VAL A 258 -5.82 0.74 2.46
C VAL A 258 -4.36 0.36 2.56
N ALA A 259 -3.85 0.07 3.76
CA ALA A 259 -2.46 -0.27 3.97
C ALA A 259 -2.07 -1.57 3.25
N ASP A 260 -2.91 -2.60 3.31
CA ASP A 260 -2.65 -3.88 2.64
C ASP A 260 -2.64 -3.74 1.11
N ARG A 261 -3.62 -3.04 0.56
CA ARG A 261 -3.72 -2.87 -0.89
C ARG A 261 -2.61 -1.99 -1.46
N VAL A 262 -2.25 -0.90 -0.77
CA VAL A 262 -1.12 -0.06 -1.17
C VAL A 262 0.19 -0.84 -1.08
N ARG A 263 0.40 -1.62 -0.01
CA ARG A 263 1.58 -2.48 0.14
C ARG A 263 1.72 -3.45 -1.02
N GLU A 264 0.62 -4.10 -1.43
CA GLU A 264 0.59 -5.04 -2.53
C GLU A 264 0.94 -4.38 -3.88
N VAL A 265 0.26 -3.27 -4.23
CA VAL A 265 0.46 -2.59 -5.52
C VAL A 265 1.82 -1.90 -5.61
N ALA A 266 2.31 -1.35 -4.50
CA ALA A 266 3.65 -0.78 -4.42
C ALA A 266 4.75 -1.85 -4.37
N GLU A 267 4.40 -3.15 -4.30
CA GLU A 267 5.35 -4.24 -4.04
C GLU A 267 6.26 -3.94 -2.84
N ALA A 268 5.66 -3.33 -1.79
CA ALA A 268 6.38 -2.86 -0.64
C ALA A 268 6.53 -3.97 0.42
N GLN A 269 7.59 -3.88 1.23
CA GLN A 269 7.82 -4.76 2.36
C GLN A 269 6.86 -4.44 3.50
N PHE A 270 6.68 -3.15 3.76
CA PHE A 270 5.72 -2.71 4.77
C PHE A 270 4.91 -1.50 4.29
N CYS A 271 3.74 -1.33 4.91
CA CYS A 271 2.91 -0.15 4.78
C CYS A 271 2.32 0.19 6.14
N ALA A 272 2.45 1.45 6.56
CA ALA A 272 1.94 1.91 7.85
C ALA A 272 1.12 3.19 7.69
N VAL A 273 0.04 3.30 8.46
CA VAL A 273 -0.77 4.53 8.57
C VAL A 273 -0.53 5.15 9.93
N VAL A 274 -0.11 6.40 9.91
CA VAL A 274 0.15 7.20 11.10
C VAL A 274 -0.90 8.30 11.18
N THR A 275 -1.48 8.50 12.37
CA THR A 275 -2.45 9.57 12.64
C THR A 275 -1.83 10.61 13.57
N ALA A 276 -1.95 11.88 13.22
CA ALA A 276 -1.57 12.96 14.12
C ALA A 276 -2.61 13.11 15.24
N SER A 277 -2.15 13.27 16.49
CA SER A 277 -3.02 13.60 17.63
C SER A 277 -3.00 15.11 17.87
N SER A 278 -4.19 15.69 18.07
CA SER A 278 -4.31 17.09 18.51
C SER A 278 -4.10 17.26 20.02
N GLU A 279 -3.86 16.19 20.77
CA GLU A 279 -3.65 16.27 22.21
C GLU A 279 -2.27 16.85 22.53
N THR A 280 -2.25 18.13 22.88
CA THR A 280 -1.09 18.77 23.51
C THR A 280 -0.95 18.19 24.92
N THR A 281 -0.02 17.26 25.11
CA THR A 281 0.27 16.75 26.46
C THR A 281 0.90 17.87 27.28
N THR A 282 0.09 18.52 28.12
CA THR A 282 0.55 19.47 29.15
C THR A 282 1.24 18.67 30.27
N GLY A 283 2.50 18.32 30.07
CA GLY A 283 3.25 17.59 31.08
C GLY A 283 4.73 17.49 30.75
N SER A 284 5.41 18.52 31.00
CA SER A 284 6.81 18.73 31.38
C SER A 284 7.31 20.03 30.77
N GLN A 285 7.56 21.00 31.63
CA GLN A 285 8.24 22.27 31.28
C GLN A 285 9.73 21.96 31.01
N THR A 286 10.03 21.54 29.79
CA THR A 286 11.36 21.64 29.21
C THR A 286 11.28 22.64 28.04
N HIS A 287 12.31 23.41 27.85
CA HIS A 287 12.43 24.65 27.06
C HIS A 287 12.09 24.58 25.56
N ASP A 288 11.52 23.49 25.04
CA ASP A 288 11.06 23.36 23.67
C ASP A 288 9.53 23.18 23.64
N GLY A 289 8.85 23.99 22.82
CA GLY A 289 7.40 24.18 22.75
C GLY A 289 6.52 22.92 22.78
N PRO A 290 5.20 23.04 22.60
CA PRO A 290 4.29 21.90 22.75
C PRO A 290 4.60 20.80 21.73
N PHE A 291 5.10 19.66 22.23
CA PHE A 291 5.35 18.47 21.41
C PHE A 291 4.01 17.90 20.91
N ARG A 292 3.85 17.78 19.59
CA ARG A 292 2.79 17.00 18.99
C ARG A 292 3.22 15.53 18.94
N GLN A 293 2.31 14.66 19.28
CA GLN A 293 2.51 13.21 19.19
C GLN A 293 1.75 12.63 18.01
N ALA A 294 2.39 11.74 17.28
CA ALA A 294 1.77 10.93 16.25
C ALA A 294 1.52 9.51 16.77
N HIS A 295 0.44 8.90 16.34
CA HIS A 295 0.04 7.56 16.72
C HIS A 295 0.06 6.62 15.51
N LEU A 296 0.67 5.45 15.65
CA LEU A 296 0.63 4.40 14.65
C LEU A 296 -0.78 3.77 14.67
N ALA A 297 -1.57 4.04 13.66
CA ALA A 297 -2.93 3.51 13.55
C ALA A 297 -2.95 2.07 13.01
N VAL A 298 -2.13 1.82 11.99
CA VAL A 298 -2.03 0.51 11.31
C VAL A 298 -0.60 0.32 10.83
N SER A 299 -0.09 -0.90 10.94
CA SER A 299 1.16 -1.29 10.31
C SER A 299 1.06 -2.73 9.81
N LEU A 300 1.38 -2.94 8.53
CA LEU A 300 1.33 -4.23 7.85
C LEU A 300 2.67 -4.49 7.17
N GLY A 301 3.23 -5.68 7.37
CA GLY A 301 4.47 -6.09 6.74
C GLY A 301 5.19 -7.20 7.50
N ALA A 302 6.23 -7.77 6.93
CA ALA A 302 7.02 -8.81 7.58
C ALA A 302 7.83 -8.21 8.75
N GLY A 303 7.70 -8.82 9.93
CA GLY A 303 8.52 -8.46 11.10
C GLY A 303 8.02 -7.24 11.88
N ASP A 304 6.71 -7.08 12.04
CA ASP A 304 6.11 -5.98 12.79
C ASP A 304 6.44 -6.00 14.31
N PRO A 305 7.33 -5.13 14.83
CA PRO A 305 7.59 -5.01 16.25
C PRO A 305 6.70 -3.97 16.95
N HIS A 306 5.96 -3.12 16.24
CA HIS A 306 5.17 -2.06 16.86
C HIS A 306 3.67 -2.39 16.88
N PRO A 307 3.07 -2.54 18.07
CA PRO A 307 1.63 -2.70 18.16
C PRO A 307 0.92 -1.43 17.68
N ALA A 308 -0.24 -1.60 17.06
CA ALA A 308 -1.14 -0.48 16.78
C ALA A 308 -1.35 0.33 18.07
N GLY A 309 -1.24 1.67 17.97
CA GLY A 309 -1.30 2.58 19.13
C GLY A 309 0.06 3.04 19.65
N ALA A 310 1.20 2.57 19.10
CA ALA A 310 2.51 3.13 19.42
C ALA A 310 2.54 4.64 19.13
N THR A 311 3.16 5.41 20.02
CA THR A 311 3.26 6.87 19.91
C THR A 311 4.69 7.29 19.68
N PHE A 312 4.90 8.31 18.85
CA PHE A 312 6.22 8.89 18.59
C PHE A 312 6.13 10.41 18.38
N SER A 313 7.24 11.09 18.49
CA SER A 313 7.31 12.54 18.30
C SER A 313 7.12 12.91 16.83
N GLU A 314 6.35 13.96 16.54
CA GLU A 314 6.28 14.53 15.19
C GLU A 314 7.54 15.35 14.85
N ASN A 315 8.17 15.97 15.86
CA ASN A 315 9.28 16.90 15.65
C ASN A 315 10.56 16.18 15.21
N GLY A 316 11.14 16.64 14.10
CA GLY A 316 12.39 16.11 13.58
C GLY A 316 12.23 14.81 12.77
N THR A 317 11.00 14.35 12.53
CA THR A 317 10.70 13.12 11.77
C THR A 317 10.20 13.44 10.36
N LEU A 318 10.35 12.47 9.43
CA LEU A 318 9.79 12.56 8.08
C LEU A 318 8.26 12.67 8.11
N VAL A 319 7.62 12.00 9.06
CA VAL A 319 6.18 12.07 9.29
C VAL A 319 5.76 13.49 9.64
N GLY A 320 6.44 14.12 10.60
CA GLY A 320 6.17 15.51 10.99
C GLY A 320 6.38 16.50 9.85
N GLN A 321 7.41 16.30 9.03
CA GLN A 321 7.64 17.11 7.85
C GLN A 321 6.49 17.02 6.85
N VAL A 322 6.03 15.79 6.52
CA VAL A 322 4.91 15.58 5.59
C VAL A 322 3.59 16.12 6.15
N LEU A 323 3.37 15.99 7.46
CA LEU A 323 2.20 16.57 8.14
C LEU A 323 2.16 18.10 8.02
N ALA A 324 3.32 18.77 8.16
CA ALA A 324 3.45 20.22 8.08
C ALA A 324 3.36 20.74 6.63
N GLU A 325 4.10 20.14 5.72
CA GLU A 325 4.23 20.61 4.33
C GLU A 325 3.11 20.11 3.40
N ARG A 326 2.43 19.01 3.78
CA ARG A 326 1.43 18.31 2.98
C ARG A 326 1.94 17.92 1.58
N ARG A 327 3.23 17.60 1.49
CA ARG A 327 3.88 17.15 0.26
C ARG A 327 4.41 15.73 0.44
N PRO A 328 4.28 14.88 -0.59
CA PRO A 328 4.88 13.56 -0.54
C PRO A 328 6.40 13.66 -0.58
N ILE A 329 7.08 12.78 0.13
CA ILE A 329 8.54 12.71 0.20
C ILE A 329 8.98 11.31 -0.22
N LEU A 330 10.06 11.25 -1.01
CA LEU A 330 10.79 10.03 -1.34
C LEU A 330 12.18 10.11 -0.70
N VAL A 331 12.57 9.08 0.03
CA VAL A 331 13.87 9.00 0.68
C VAL A 331 14.54 7.69 0.29
N ASP A 332 15.75 7.80 -0.25
CA ASP A 332 16.61 6.66 -0.52
C ASP A 332 17.57 6.46 0.66
N ASP A 333 17.74 5.22 1.08
CA ASP A 333 18.54 4.79 2.24
C ASP A 333 18.20 5.61 3.50
N PRO A 334 16.94 5.59 3.96
CA PRO A 334 16.52 6.40 5.09
C PRO A 334 17.30 5.95 6.34
N GLN A 335 18.13 6.85 6.89
CA GLN A 335 18.67 6.70 8.23
C GLN A 335 17.52 7.01 9.21
N LEU A 336 16.65 6.02 9.41
CA LEU A 336 15.57 6.13 10.37
C LEU A 336 16.20 6.07 11.76
N ASP A 337 16.03 7.13 12.54
CA ASP A 337 16.39 7.13 13.94
C ASP A 337 15.69 5.96 14.63
N ALA A 338 16.41 5.22 15.45
CA ALA A 338 15.92 4.00 16.11
C ALA A 338 14.65 4.24 16.95
N SER A 339 14.36 5.51 17.30
CA SER A 339 13.13 5.92 17.98
C SER A 339 11.89 6.00 17.09
N ASP A 340 12.05 6.12 15.78
CA ASP A 340 10.91 6.41 14.90
C ASP A 340 10.32 5.17 14.21
N LEU A 341 11.12 4.16 13.89
CA LEU A 341 10.66 2.87 13.35
C LEU A 341 11.84 1.89 13.35
N GLU A 342 11.99 1.08 14.38
CA GLU A 342 13.03 0.01 14.45
C GLU A 342 13.00 -0.97 13.27
N ARG A 343 11.97 -0.93 12.43
CA ARG A 343 11.81 -1.69 11.19
C ARG A 343 12.66 -1.21 10.03
N GLY A 344 13.20 -0.01 10.13
CA GLY A 344 13.89 0.62 9.01
C GLY A 344 15.31 0.13 8.76
N LYS A 345 15.86 -0.76 9.55
CA LYS A 345 17.28 -1.19 9.39
C LYS A 345 17.60 -1.81 8.02
N ASP A 346 16.60 -2.40 7.36
CA ASP A 346 16.75 -3.02 6.04
C ASP A 346 16.04 -2.25 4.91
N THR A 347 15.37 -1.13 5.23
CA THR A 347 14.64 -0.34 4.23
C THR A 347 15.62 0.42 3.35
N ALA A 348 15.56 0.17 2.05
CA ALA A 348 16.39 0.85 1.05
C ALA A 348 15.73 2.11 0.48
N SER A 349 14.40 2.14 0.43
CA SER A 349 13.66 3.29 -0.12
C SER A 349 12.31 3.41 0.58
N LEU A 350 11.93 4.64 0.92
CA LEU A 350 10.72 4.98 1.66
C LEU A 350 9.94 6.09 0.97
N MET A 351 8.66 5.86 0.71
CA MET A 351 7.71 6.91 0.36
C MET A 351 6.89 7.30 1.59
N VAL A 352 6.79 8.59 1.83
CA VAL A 352 5.98 9.20 2.89
C VAL A 352 4.92 10.08 2.24
N LEU A 353 3.66 9.70 2.37
CA LEU A 353 2.56 10.27 1.61
C LEU A 353 1.52 10.91 2.55
N PRO A 354 1.11 12.16 2.32
CA PRO A 354 0.02 12.76 3.09
C PRO A 354 -1.29 12.08 2.73
N LEU A 355 -2.05 11.69 3.75
CA LEU A 355 -3.40 11.19 3.61
C LEU A 355 -4.33 12.13 4.38
N PRO A 356 -5.30 12.81 3.73
CA PRO A 356 -6.23 13.68 4.43
C PRO A 356 -7.00 12.90 5.47
N GLY A 357 -6.99 13.39 6.70
CA GLY A 357 -7.72 12.79 7.80
C GLY A 357 -9.21 13.09 7.75
N PRO A 358 -9.99 12.41 8.62
CA PRO A 358 -11.46 12.55 8.67
C PRO A 358 -11.96 13.90 9.18
N ARG A 359 -11.10 14.63 9.87
CA ARG A 359 -11.36 15.98 10.37
C ARG A 359 -10.21 16.89 9.96
N HIS A 360 -10.46 18.17 9.84
CA HIS A 360 -9.43 19.17 9.51
C HIS A 360 -8.25 19.18 10.51
N ASP A 361 -8.48 18.66 11.71
CA ASP A 361 -7.52 18.57 12.82
C ASP A 361 -6.79 17.21 12.91
N GLN A 362 -7.22 16.20 12.13
CA GLN A 362 -6.60 14.86 12.09
C GLN A 362 -5.93 14.62 10.74
N ALA A 363 -4.69 15.03 10.62
CA ALA A 363 -3.87 14.66 9.47
C ALA A 363 -3.35 13.23 9.63
N MET A 364 -3.25 12.50 8.51
CA MET A 364 -2.69 11.16 8.46
C MET A 364 -1.53 11.12 7.47
N VAL A 365 -0.64 10.16 7.67
CA VAL A 365 0.48 9.89 6.78
C VAL A 365 0.53 8.40 6.49
N LEU A 366 0.78 8.07 5.24
CA LEU A 366 1.02 6.72 4.78
C LEU A 366 2.52 6.54 4.53
N LEU A 367 3.11 5.56 5.19
CA LEU A 367 4.51 5.14 5.02
C LEU A 367 4.53 3.87 4.18
N VAL A 368 5.35 3.85 3.13
CA VAL A 368 5.49 2.70 2.24
C VAL A 368 6.97 2.42 2.02
N GLY A 369 7.46 1.27 2.47
CA GLY A 369 8.89 0.94 2.46
C GLY A 369 9.23 -0.30 1.64
N ARG A 370 10.38 -0.25 0.92
CA ARG A 370 11.02 -1.36 0.22
C ARG A 370 12.38 -1.70 0.82
N ASP A 371 12.71 -2.98 0.84
CA ASP A 371 13.99 -3.50 1.34
C ASP A 371 15.12 -3.36 0.32
N ARG A 372 16.36 -3.53 0.79
CA ARG A 372 17.59 -3.49 -0.04
C ARG A 372 17.65 -4.55 -1.16
N GLY A 373 16.84 -5.59 -1.11
CA GLY A 373 16.76 -6.63 -2.14
C GLY A 373 15.85 -6.29 -3.34
N ARG A 374 15.18 -5.14 -3.30
CA ARG A 374 14.27 -4.67 -4.37
C ARG A 374 14.73 -3.33 -4.92
N PRO A 375 14.37 -3.01 -6.19
CA PRO A 375 14.64 -1.69 -6.77
C PRO A 375 14.04 -0.57 -5.89
N ALA A 376 14.78 0.51 -5.69
CA ALA A 376 14.30 1.68 -4.97
C ALA A 376 13.06 2.28 -5.66
N PHE A 377 12.23 2.99 -4.91
CA PHE A 377 11.14 3.75 -5.49
C PHE A 377 11.66 4.89 -6.35
N THR A 378 10.93 5.20 -7.41
CA THR A 378 11.25 6.31 -8.30
C THR A 378 10.33 7.51 -8.05
N ALA A 379 10.68 8.67 -8.58
CA ALA A 379 9.79 9.83 -8.59
C ALA A 379 8.46 9.55 -9.32
N PHE A 380 8.47 8.62 -10.28
CA PHE A 380 7.26 8.15 -10.96
C PHE A 380 6.36 7.35 -10.02
N ASP A 381 6.92 6.41 -9.24
CA ASP A 381 6.18 5.65 -8.23
C ASP A 381 5.55 6.57 -7.20
N LEU A 382 6.31 7.56 -6.71
CA LEU A 382 5.82 8.58 -5.78
C LEU A 382 4.63 9.36 -6.36
N GLY A 383 4.70 9.76 -7.62
CA GLY A 383 3.61 10.46 -8.32
C GLY A 383 2.34 9.61 -8.44
N LEU A 384 2.48 8.31 -8.74
CA LEU A 384 1.35 7.37 -8.79
C LEU A 384 0.73 7.15 -7.42
N ALA A 385 1.57 6.91 -6.41
CA ALA A 385 1.14 6.71 -5.04
C ALA A 385 0.42 7.96 -4.48
N ALA A 386 0.94 9.15 -4.74
CA ALA A 386 0.33 10.42 -4.34
C ALA A 386 -1.04 10.63 -5.01
N THR A 387 -1.18 10.25 -6.28
CA THR A 387 -2.49 10.31 -6.97
C THR A 387 -3.47 9.32 -6.34
N CYS A 388 -3.03 8.09 -6.08
CA CYS A 388 -3.85 7.06 -5.44
C CYS A 388 -4.29 7.48 -4.03
N THR A 389 -3.40 8.04 -3.20
CA THR A 389 -3.75 8.54 -1.86
C THR A 389 -4.79 9.67 -1.92
N GLY A 390 -4.77 10.51 -2.96
CA GLY A 390 -5.82 11.51 -3.21
C GLY A 390 -7.20 10.87 -3.42
N HIS A 391 -7.29 9.81 -4.23
CA HIS A 391 -8.55 9.08 -4.44
C HIS A 391 -9.01 8.34 -3.17
N ILE A 392 -8.09 7.70 -2.45
CA ILE A 392 -8.36 7.02 -1.17
C ILE A 392 -8.92 8.02 -0.14
N ALA A 393 -8.34 9.21 -0.07
CA ALA A 393 -8.79 10.26 0.83
C ALA A 393 -10.27 10.64 0.60
N VAL A 394 -10.64 10.86 -0.65
CA VAL A 394 -12.03 11.16 -1.03
C VAL A 394 -12.96 9.99 -0.70
N ALA A 395 -12.52 8.75 -0.94
CA ALA A 395 -13.28 7.55 -0.63
C ALA A 395 -13.52 7.38 0.88
N LEU A 396 -12.48 7.61 1.70
CA LEU A 396 -12.58 7.56 3.16
C LEU A 396 -13.52 8.64 3.70
N GLU A 397 -13.47 9.85 3.16
CA GLU A 397 -14.37 10.94 3.53
C GLU A 397 -15.82 10.62 3.18
N LEU A 398 -16.06 10.10 1.97
CA LEU A 398 -17.39 9.68 1.53
C LEU A 398 -17.95 8.54 2.38
N ALA A 399 -17.15 7.52 2.67
CA ALA A 399 -17.54 6.39 3.51
C ALA A 399 -17.95 6.86 4.91
N ARG A 400 -17.21 7.81 5.49
CA ARG A 400 -17.53 8.40 6.79
C ARG A 400 -18.79 9.26 6.76
N ALA A 401 -18.93 10.12 5.76
CA ALA A 401 -20.14 10.94 5.59
C ALA A 401 -21.39 10.05 5.46
N ARG A 402 -21.25 8.91 4.77
CA ARG A 402 -22.33 7.92 4.66
C ARG A 402 -22.65 7.27 6.01
N ALA A 403 -21.64 6.78 6.70
CA ALA A 403 -21.82 6.15 8.01
C ALA A 403 -22.44 7.12 9.04
N GLU A 404 -22.03 8.38 9.03
CA GLU A 404 -22.61 9.42 9.89
C GLU A 404 -24.08 9.71 9.52
N ARG A 405 -24.37 9.80 8.22
CA ARG A 405 -25.75 9.97 7.74
C ARG A 405 -26.64 8.78 8.15
N GLU A 406 -26.16 7.56 8.03
CA GLU A 406 -26.90 6.37 8.47
C GLU A 406 -27.18 6.40 9.98
N ARG A 407 -26.17 6.79 10.78
CA ARG A 407 -26.35 6.97 12.23
C ARG A 407 -27.39 8.03 12.56
N LEU A 408 -27.37 9.16 11.87
CA LEU A 408 -28.34 10.23 12.06
C LEU A 408 -29.76 9.78 11.67
N LEU A 409 -29.94 9.05 10.57
CA LEU A 409 -31.22 8.51 10.15
C LEU A 409 -31.79 7.52 11.19
N VAL A 410 -30.95 6.63 11.71
CA VAL A 410 -31.36 5.69 12.79
C VAL A 410 -31.74 6.45 14.07
N ALA A 411 -30.99 7.50 14.40
CA ALA A 411 -31.29 8.33 15.57
C ALA A 411 -32.61 9.10 15.41
N ASP A 412 -32.87 9.68 14.22
CA ASP A 412 -34.11 10.40 13.92
C ASP A 412 -35.33 9.45 13.93
N ASP A 413 -35.19 8.26 13.32
CA ASP A 413 -36.26 7.25 13.32
C ASP A 413 -36.60 6.78 14.74
N ARG A 414 -35.58 6.51 15.57
CA ARG A 414 -35.77 6.21 17.01
C ARG A 414 -36.46 7.36 17.74
N GLY A 415 -36.06 8.60 17.47
CA GLY A 415 -36.69 9.80 18.03
C GLY A 415 -38.15 9.97 17.61
N ARG A 416 -38.48 9.65 16.36
CA ARG A 416 -39.84 9.65 15.84
C ARG A 416 -40.69 8.57 16.53
N ILE A 417 -40.20 7.33 16.57
CA ILE A 417 -40.91 6.22 17.25
C ILE A 417 -41.17 6.55 18.74
N ALA A 418 -40.20 7.13 19.43
CA ALA A 418 -40.34 7.54 20.82
C ALA A 418 -41.47 8.58 21.02
N ARG A 419 -41.58 9.55 20.10
CA ARG A 419 -42.67 10.56 20.13
C ARG A 419 -44.03 9.94 19.80
N ASP A 420 -44.12 9.10 18.78
CA ASP A 420 -45.35 8.42 18.39
C ASP A 420 -45.90 7.52 19.52
N LEU A 421 -45.01 6.79 20.20
CA LEU A 421 -45.37 5.98 21.38
C LEU A 421 -45.87 6.85 22.54
N HIS A 422 -45.22 7.99 22.79
CA HIS A 422 -45.64 8.89 23.85
C HIS A 422 -47.00 9.51 23.58
N ASP A 423 -47.21 10.05 22.37
CA ASP A 423 -48.39 10.87 22.04
C ASP A 423 -49.63 10.00 21.73
N GLN A 424 -49.43 8.83 21.15
CA GLN A 424 -50.57 7.99 20.76
C GLN A 424 -50.86 6.86 21.79
N VAL A 425 -49.82 6.20 22.26
CA VAL A 425 -50.02 5.00 23.11
C VAL A 425 -50.19 5.40 24.57
N ILE A 426 -49.23 6.13 25.15
CA ILE A 426 -49.30 6.53 26.55
C ILE A 426 -50.52 7.38 26.85
N GLN A 427 -50.86 8.38 25.99
CA GLN A 427 -52.05 9.20 26.21
C GLN A 427 -53.34 8.42 26.12
N ARG A 428 -53.44 7.40 25.24
CA ARG A 428 -54.63 6.57 25.11
C ARG A 428 -54.78 5.63 26.33
N ILE A 429 -53.68 5.04 26.75
CA ILE A 429 -53.67 4.16 27.96
C ILE A 429 -54.01 4.97 29.23
N PHE A 430 -53.49 6.20 29.32
CA PHE A 430 -53.81 7.10 30.43
C PHE A 430 -55.29 7.50 30.46
N ALA A 431 -55.87 7.79 29.30
CA ALA A 431 -57.31 8.09 29.18
C ALA A 431 -58.19 6.89 29.62
N ILE A 432 -57.76 5.66 29.30
CA ILE A 432 -58.46 4.42 29.76
C ILE A 432 -58.35 4.29 31.28
N ALA A 433 -57.18 4.54 31.89
CA ALA A 433 -57.00 4.49 33.35
C ALA A 433 -57.92 5.50 34.05
N LEU A 434 -58.01 6.74 33.56
CA LEU A 434 -58.95 7.75 34.08
C LEU A 434 -60.42 7.30 33.98
N GLY A 435 -60.83 6.72 32.85
CA GLY A 435 -62.16 6.18 32.68
C GLY A 435 -62.51 5.04 33.64
N LEU A 436 -61.53 4.17 33.95
CA LEU A 436 -61.70 3.09 34.93
C LEU A 436 -61.79 3.62 36.36
N GLN A 437 -60.99 4.66 36.71
CA GLN A 437 -61.10 5.35 38.01
C GLN A 437 -62.45 6.03 38.21
N ASP A 438 -62.97 6.66 37.19
CA ASP A 438 -64.29 7.29 37.26
C ASP A 438 -65.41 6.23 37.46
N LEU A 439 -65.34 5.11 36.74
CA LEU A 439 -66.25 3.99 36.92
C LEU A 439 -66.19 3.37 38.34
N ALA A 440 -65.00 3.29 38.94
CA ALA A 440 -64.81 2.75 40.29
C ALA A 440 -65.57 3.51 41.37
N GLN A 441 -65.82 4.82 41.19
CA GLN A 441 -66.60 5.66 42.13
C GLN A 441 -68.08 5.30 42.23
N TYR A 442 -68.64 4.64 41.23
CA TYR A 442 -70.06 4.29 41.15
C TYR A 442 -70.30 2.80 41.38
N GLU A 443 -69.29 2.00 41.62
CA GLU A 443 -69.35 0.55 41.76
C GLU A 443 -69.37 0.10 43.22
N SER A 444 -69.76 -1.20 43.47
CA SER A 444 -69.68 -1.85 44.78
C SER A 444 -68.21 -1.92 45.25
N PRO A 445 -68.00 -1.95 46.59
CA PRO A 445 -66.60 -1.97 47.14
C PRO A 445 -65.75 -3.15 46.64
N ALA A 446 -66.36 -4.30 46.32
CA ALA A 446 -65.62 -5.44 45.74
C ALA A 446 -65.23 -5.24 44.28
N ASN A 447 -66.07 -4.57 43.49
CA ASN A 447 -65.78 -4.22 42.07
C ASN A 447 -64.86 -3.04 42.01
N ALA A 448 -64.99 -2.02 42.84
CA ALA A 448 -64.10 -0.87 42.95
C ALA A 448 -62.65 -1.31 43.20
N GLY A 449 -62.43 -2.24 44.16
CA GLY A 449 -61.09 -2.76 44.42
C GLY A 449 -60.47 -3.54 43.25
N ARG A 450 -61.29 -4.17 42.39
CA ARG A 450 -60.80 -4.82 41.16
C ARG A 450 -60.43 -3.80 40.07
N LEU A 451 -61.21 -2.72 39.91
CA LEU A 451 -60.94 -1.63 38.99
C LEU A 451 -59.66 -0.86 39.38
N ASP A 452 -59.47 -0.63 40.69
CA ASP A 452 -58.24 -0.01 41.21
C ASP A 452 -57.00 -0.87 40.87
N GLY A 453 -57.12 -2.22 40.99
CA GLY A 453 -56.06 -3.12 40.59
C GLY A 453 -55.69 -3.01 39.09
N TYR A 454 -56.70 -2.87 38.21
CA TYR A 454 -56.41 -2.65 36.77
C TYR A 454 -55.77 -1.28 36.51
N VAL A 455 -56.10 -0.24 37.24
CA VAL A 455 -55.45 1.08 37.13
C VAL A 455 -53.99 1.00 37.58
N GLU A 456 -53.70 0.25 38.66
CA GLU A 456 -52.31 0.01 39.09
C GLU A 456 -51.49 -0.75 38.03
N ASP A 457 -52.07 -1.78 37.40
CA ASP A 457 -51.44 -2.53 36.31
C ASP A 457 -51.17 -1.64 35.07
N ILE A 458 -52.12 -0.76 34.74
CA ILE A 458 -51.97 0.23 33.68
C ILE A 458 -50.83 1.23 33.98
N ASP A 459 -50.77 1.74 35.21
CA ASP A 459 -49.73 2.65 35.66
C ASP A 459 -48.34 2.00 35.62
N ALA A 460 -48.25 0.72 35.99
CA ALA A 460 -47.03 -0.07 35.87
C ALA A 460 -46.62 -0.22 34.40
N THR A 461 -47.59 -0.53 33.53
CA THR A 461 -47.37 -0.63 32.07
C THR A 461 -46.88 0.69 31.47
N ILE A 462 -47.49 1.85 31.83
CA ILE A 462 -47.04 3.16 31.40
C ILE A 462 -45.59 3.45 31.85
N LYS A 463 -45.23 3.05 33.08
CA LYS A 463 -43.84 3.19 33.59
C LYS A 463 -42.87 2.35 32.79
N ASP A 464 -43.22 1.12 32.44
CA ASP A 464 -42.39 0.25 31.62
C ASP A 464 -42.22 0.77 30.19
N ILE A 465 -43.29 1.22 29.55
CA ILE A 465 -43.23 1.87 28.22
C ILE A 465 -42.36 3.12 28.27
N ARG A 466 -42.51 3.98 29.29
CA ARG A 466 -41.66 5.17 29.46
C ARG A 466 -40.20 4.80 29.62
N ARG A 467 -39.88 3.74 30.35
CA ARG A 467 -38.49 3.24 30.49
C ARG A 467 -37.96 2.77 29.16
N THR A 468 -38.71 2.00 28.38
CA THR A 468 -38.33 1.53 27.05
C THR A 468 -38.15 2.69 26.05
N ILE A 469 -39.04 3.69 26.08
CA ILE A 469 -38.91 4.90 25.29
C ILE A 469 -37.63 5.69 25.66
N PHE A 470 -37.30 5.76 26.94
CA PHE A 470 -36.08 6.44 27.41
C PHE A 470 -34.82 5.68 26.98
N GLU A 471 -34.85 4.36 26.90
CA GLU A 471 -33.78 3.51 26.37
C GLU A 471 -33.65 3.66 24.82
N LEU A 472 -34.77 3.89 24.12
CA LEU A 472 -34.81 4.15 22.67
C LEU A 472 -34.39 5.59 22.31
N ARG A 473 -34.56 6.56 23.22
CA ARG A 473 -33.99 7.90 23.01
C ARG A 473 -32.47 7.76 22.94
N PRO A 474 -31.81 8.23 21.90
CA PRO A 474 -30.38 8.37 21.94
C PRO A 474 -30.08 9.34 23.09
N GLY A 475 -29.67 8.78 24.22
CA GLY A 475 -28.94 9.55 25.20
C GLY A 475 -27.71 10.08 24.47
N PRO A 476 -26.98 11.06 25.02
CA PRO A 476 -25.76 11.60 24.41
C PRO A 476 -24.63 10.56 24.20
N SER A 477 -24.92 9.26 24.23
CA SER A 477 -24.04 8.15 23.91
C SER A 477 -23.66 8.02 22.43
N GLY A 478 -24.25 8.81 21.53
CA GLY A 478 -23.91 8.84 20.10
C GLY A 478 -22.78 9.82 19.74
N ALA A 479 -22.23 10.54 20.68
CA ALA A 479 -21.14 11.48 20.47
C ALA A 479 -19.88 11.01 21.19
N VAL A 480 -19.38 9.85 20.85
CA VAL A 480 -18.04 9.42 21.20
C VAL A 480 -17.24 9.28 19.93
N VAL A 481 -16.59 10.31 19.58
CA VAL A 481 -15.18 10.52 19.30
C VAL A 481 -15.03 12.03 19.03
N GLY A 482 -15.14 12.79 20.08
CA GLY A 482 -14.66 14.17 20.15
C GLY A 482 -13.75 14.24 21.35
N GLY A 483 -12.45 14.18 21.13
CA GLY A 483 -11.39 14.76 21.94
C GLY A 483 -11.32 14.54 23.46
N GLY A 484 -11.86 13.42 24.05
CA GLY A 484 -11.79 13.25 25.49
C GLY A 484 -11.84 11.80 26.00
N GLY A 485 -12.08 10.82 25.15
CA GLY A 485 -12.18 9.43 25.55
C GLY A 485 -13.23 9.18 26.65
N VAL A 486 -13.06 8.07 27.40
CA VAL A 486 -13.93 7.69 28.51
C VAL A 486 -13.98 8.78 29.59
N ARG A 487 -12.83 9.39 29.93
CA ARG A 487 -12.73 10.47 30.92
C ARG A 487 -13.59 11.68 30.55
N GLY A 488 -13.49 12.17 29.29
CA GLY A 488 -14.26 13.33 28.85
C GLY A 488 -15.77 13.11 28.89
N THR A 489 -16.24 11.87 28.62
CA THR A 489 -17.65 11.52 28.74
C THR A 489 -18.09 11.48 30.21
N LEU A 490 -17.24 10.95 31.10
CA LEU A 490 -17.51 10.95 32.54
C LEU A 490 -17.56 12.36 33.12
N ASP A 491 -16.64 13.25 32.73
CA ASP A 491 -16.65 14.65 33.15
C ASP A 491 -17.94 15.35 32.71
N LYS A 492 -18.46 15.03 31.54
CA LYS A 492 -19.75 15.54 31.06
C LYS A 492 -20.91 15.00 31.89
N ILE A 493 -20.93 13.69 32.21
CA ILE A 493 -21.98 13.11 33.09
C ILE A 493 -21.98 13.78 34.45
N VAL A 494 -20.81 14.05 35.01
CA VAL A 494 -20.67 14.75 36.28
C VAL A 494 -21.14 16.20 36.18
N ALA A 495 -20.80 16.90 35.09
CA ALA A 495 -21.27 18.27 34.85
C ALA A 495 -22.81 18.33 34.71
N ASP A 496 -23.41 17.35 34.02
CA ASP A 496 -24.86 17.26 33.84
C ASP A 496 -25.60 16.93 35.16
N ALA A 497 -24.94 16.29 36.12
CA ALA A 497 -25.51 15.99 37.44
C ALA A 497 -25.47 17.17 38.42
N ARG A 498 -24.61 18.19 38.20
CA ARG A 498 -24.45 19.35 39.10
C ARG A 498 -25.74 20.08 39.45
N PRO A 499 -26.67 20.39 38.51
CA PRO A 499 -27.92 21.07 38.87
C PRO A 499 -28.80 20.27 39.84
N GLY A 500 -28.78 18.95 39.77
CA GLY A 500 -29.52 18.08 40.66
C GLY A 500 -28.89 17.87 42.03
N LEU A 501 -27.56 18.01 42.11
CA LEU A 501 -26.79 17.86 43.36
C LEU A 501 -26.70 19.17 44.13
N GLY A 502 -26.72 20.33 43.45
CA GLY A 502 -26.53 21.65 44.07
C GLY A 502 -25.06 22.03 44.34
N PHE A 503 -24.12 21.17 44.05
CA PHE A 503 -22.67 21.36 44.21
C PHE A 503 -21.89 20.62 43.11
N ALA A 504 -20.57 20.86 43.02
CA ALA A 504 -19.71 20.19 42.06
C ALA A 504 -19.05 18.96 42.69
N PRO A 505 -19.28 17.73 42.16
CA PRO A 505 -18.55 16.55 42.60
C PRO A 505 -17.05 16.65 42.33
N THR A 506 -16.23 16.08 43.20
CA THR A 506 -14.79 15.91 42.96
C THR A 506 -14.57 14.65 42.15
N VAL A 507 -13.77 14.73 41.05
CA VAL A 507 -13.48 13.60 40.19
C VAL A 507 -12.00 13.30 40.18
N ARG A 508 -11.63 12.04 40.35
CA ARG A 508 -10.25 11.55 40.33
C ARG A 508 -10.11 10.38 39.37
N TYR A 509 -9.11 10.43 38.50
CA TYR A 509 -8.75 9.35 37.59
C TYR A 509 -7.35 8.81 37.91
N ALA A 510 -7.18 7.48 37.91
CA ALA A 510 -5.88 6.85 38.09
C ALA A 510 -5.71 5.68 37.11
N GLY A 511 -4.53 5.60 36.50
CA GLY A 511 -4.21 4.60 35.48
C GLY A 511 -4.74 4.93 34.09
N PRO A 512 -4.54 4.03 33.10
CA PRO A 512 -4.82 4.26 31.68
C PRO A 512 -6.30 4.04 31.31
N VAL A 513 -7.24 4.72 31.97
CA VAL A 513 -8.69 4.53 31.81
C VAL A 513 -9.14 4.65 30.36
N ASN A 514 -8.64 5.65 29.62
CA ASN A 514 -9.03 5.85 28.21
C ASN A 514 -8.47 4.77 27.26
N LEU A 515 -7.43 4.04 27.68
CA LEU A 515 -6.76 3.07 26.85
C LEU A 515 -7.33 1.66 26.98
N VAL A 516 -7.73 1.29 28.22
CA VAL A 516 -8.13 -0.10 28.53
C VAL A 516 -9.64 -0.30 28.59
N VAL A 517 -10.43 0.78 28.66
CA VAL A 517 -11.89 0.71 28.68
C VAL A 517 -12.41 0.75 27.24
N ASP A 518 -12.82 -0.38 26.72
CA ASP A 518 -13.45 -0.48 25.41
C ASP A 518 -14.87 0.14 25.40
N ALA A 519 -15.47 0.29 24.21
CA ALA A 519 -16.78 0.91 24.07
C ALA A 519 -17.89 0.18 24.84
N ARG A 520 -17.79 -1.16 24.93
CA ARG A 520 -18.77 -2.00 25.62
C ARG A 520 -18.68 -1.82 27.13
N LEU A 521 -17.47 -1.79 27.67
CA LEU A 521 -17.23 -1.58 29.10
C LEU A 521 -17.53 -0.12 29.50
N ALA A 522 -17.26 0.84 28.61
CA ALA A 522 -17.55 2.26 28.81
C ALA A 522 -19.04 2.52 29.11
N ASP A 523 -19.95 1.86 28.38
CA ASP A 523 -21.39 1.99 28.58
C ASP A 523 -21.82 1.55 29.99
N HIS A 524 -21.20 0.50 30.51
CA HIS A 524 -21.46 0.03 31.90
C HIS A 524 -20.94 1.05 32.90
N VAL A 525 -19.73 1.57 32.72
CA VAL A 525 -19.14 2.62 33.59
C VAL A 525 -20.00 3.88 33.62
N TYR A 526 -20.45 4.36 32.46
CA TYR A 526 -21.33 5.53 32.35
C TYR A 526 -22.67 5.31 33.07
N ALA A 527 -23.25 4.13 32.94
CA ALA A 527 -24.48 3.79 33.63
C ALA A 527 -24.28 3.75 35.16
N VAL A 528 -23.16 3.16 35.63
CA VAL A 528 -22.82 3.09 37.06
C VAL A 528 -22.66 4.49 37.66
N VAL A 529 -21.89 5.35 37.00
CA VAL A 529 -21.67 6.72 37.49
C VAL A 529 -22.97 7.54 37.50
N ARG A 530 -23.75 7.45 36.43
CA ARG A 530 -25.04 8.16 36.31
C ARG A 530 -26.04 7.74 37.37
N GLU A 531 -26.20 6.44 37.59
CA GLU A 531 -27.10 5.90 38.60
C GLU A 531 -26.64 6.28 40.02
N SER A 532 -25.32 6.20 40.30
CA SER A 532 -24.76 6.56 41.58
C SER A 532 -25.00 8.04 41.91
N LEU A 533 -24.69 8.96 40.96
CA LEU A 533 -24.92 10.40 41.12
C LEU A 533 -26.42 10.73 41.23
N SER A 534 -27.29 10.02 40.50
CA SER A 534 -28.74 10.18 40.62
C SER A 534 -29.25 9.73 42.01
N ASN A 535 -28.69 8.66 42.56
CA ASN A 535 -29.06 8.19 43.92
C ASN A 535 -28.64 9.20 44.97
N VAL A 536 -27.45 9.78 44.85
CA VAL A 536 -27.01 10.88 45.75
C VAL A 536 -27.95 12.07 45.65
N ALA A 537 -28.26 12.56 44.45
CA ALA A 537 -29.13 13.72 44.24
C ALA A 537 -30.56 13.51 44.81
N ARG A 538 -31.08 12.27 44.75
CA ARG A 538 -32.46 11.97 45.18
C ARG A 538 -32.59 11.57 46.64
N HIS A 539 -31.55 10.95 47.22
CA HIS A 539 -31.71 10.21 48.49
C HIS A 539 -30.68 10.58 49.56
N ALA A 540 -29.51 11.08 49.20
CA ALA A 540 -28.43 11.24 50.16
C ALA A 540 -28.47 12.52 50.98
N HIS A 541 -29.09 13.62 50.50
CA HIS A 541 -28.98 14.95 51.11
C HIS A 541 -27.52 15.32 51.39
N ALA A 542 -26.62 14.95 50.50
CA ALA A 542 -25.17 15.13 50.63
C ALA A 542 -24.74 16.58 50.33
N GLY A 543 -23.68 17.00 51.00
CA GLY A 543 -22.98 18.27 50.70
C GLY A 543 -21.76 18.12 49.84
N ALA A 544 -21.23 16.90 49.71
CA ALA A 544 -20.07 16.58 48.85
C ALA A 544 -20.15 15.16 48.30
N VAL A 545 -19.58 14.99 47.09
CA VAL A 545 -19.42 13.68 46.43
C VAL A 545 -18.02 13.58 45.84
N ASP A 546 -17.40 12.43 46.09
CA ASP A 546 -16.11 12.06 45.53
C ASP A 546 -16.28 10.85 44.57
N LEU A 547 -15.95 11.04 43.31
CA LEU A 547 -15.93 10.01 42.26
C LEU A 547 -14.49 9.63 41.91
N ALA A 548 -14.10 8.41 42.13
CA ALA A 548 -12.81 7.88 41.70
C ALA A 548 -13.00 6.76 40.65
N VAL A 549 -12.33 6.91 39.50
CA VAL A 549 -12.27 5.87 38.48
C VAL A 549 -10.81 5.49 38.28
N ARG A 550 -10.47 4.24 38.56
CA ARG A 550 -9.08 3.78 38.53
C ARG A 550 -8.92 2.42 37.88
N VAL A 551 -7.77 2.24 37.25
CA VAL A 551 -7.31 0.95 36.72
C VAL A 551 -6.15 0.49 37.58
N ALA A 552 -6.31 -0.62 38.26
CA ALA A 552 -5.29 -1.23 39.11
C ALA A 552 -5.46 -2.75 39.14
N ASP A 553 -4.36 -3.48 39.18
CA ASP A 553 -4.32 -4.95 39.35
C ASP A 553 -5.21 -5.74 38.34
N GLY A 554 -5.24 -5.27 37.07
CA GLY A 554 -6.06 -5.87 36.03
C GLY A 554 -7.57 -5.68 36.19
N GLN A 555 -7.98 -4.70 37.02
CA GLN A 555 -9.38 -4.35 37.25
C GLN A 555 -9.66 -2.89 36.96
N LEU A 556 -10.87 -2.61 36.47
CA LEU A 556 -11.45 -1.29 36.43
C LEU A 556 -12.34 -1.11 37.66
N ILE A 557 -12.06 -0.06 38.43
CA ILE A 557 -12.74 0.22 39.70
C ILE A 557 -13.41 1.59 39.60
N VAL A 558 -14.69 1.66 39.89
CA VAL A 558 -15.48 2.88 40.05
C VAL A 558 -15.93 2.99 41.50
N GLU A 559 -15.58 4.05 42.16
CA GLU A 559 -15.92 4.32 43.56
C GLU A 559 -16.61 5.67 43.66
N VAL A 560 -17.79 5.71 44.27
CA VAL A 560 -18.56 6.91 44.52
C VAL A 560 -18.82 7.03 46.01
N THR A 561 -18.39 8.09 46.62
CA THR A 561 -18.54 8.33 48.07
C THR A 561 -19.27 9.64 48.29
N ASP A 562 -20.34 9.64 49.08
CA ASP A 562 -21.07 10.82 49.54
C ASP A 562 -20.97 10.98 51.05
N ASP A 563 -21.23 12.20 51.54
CA ASP A 563 -21.28 12.56 52.97
C ASP A 563 -22.70 12.72 53.50
N GLY A 564 -23.70 12.12 52.85
CA GLY A 564 -25.12 12.25 53.18
C GLY A 564 -25.61 11.39 54.32
N VAL A 565 -26.94 11.12 54.35
CA VAL A 565 -27.63 10.40 55.45
C VAL A 565 -27.38 8.87 55.45
N GLY A 566 -26.65 8.33 54.46
CA GLY A 566 -26.34 6.93 54.37
C GLY A 566 -27.47 6.06 53.77
N LEU A 567 -27.31 4.74 53.85
CA LEU A 567 -28.25 3.77 53.26
C LEU A 567 -29.47 3.54 54.18
N PRO A 568 -30.72 3.73 53.72
CA PRO A 568 -31.89 3.45 54.51
C PRO A 568 -32.04 1.94 54.80
N GLN A 569 -32.50 1.60 56.02
CA GLN A 569 -32.65 0.19 56.49
C GLN A 569 -33.79 -0.60 55.82
N ALA A 570 -34.75 0.08 55.17
CA ALA A 570 -35.89 -0.54 54.52
C ALA A 570 -36.43 0.31 53.37
N SER A 571 -35.93 0.15 52.15
CA SER A 571 -36.61 0.63 50.95
C SER A 571 -36.21 -0.21 49.73
N ARG A 572 -37.09 -0.26 48.72
CA ARG A 572 -36.86 -0.94 47.45
C ARG A 572 -35.51 -0.50 46.82
N ARG A 573 -34.58 -1.47 46.76
CA ARG A 573 -33.17 -1.23 46.33
C ARG A 573 -32.96 -1.43 44.84
N SER A 574 -33.96 -1.18 43.98
CA SER A 574 -33.92 -1.54 42.55
C SER A 574 -32.71 -0.92 41.79
N GLY A 575 -32.29 0.29 42.13
CA GLY A 575 -31.12 0.93 41.52
C GLY A 575 -29.80 0.24 41.90
N LEU A 576 -29.61 -0.07 43.18
CA LEU A 576 -28.41 -0.78 43.68
C LEU A 576 -28.33 -2.23 43.19
N ASP A 577 -29.48 -2.90 43.04
CA ASP A 577 -29.53 -4.24 42.47
C ASP A 577 -29.15 -4.25 40.98
N ASN A 578 -29.53 -3.21 40.21
CA ASN A 578 -29.08 -3.05 38.83
C ASN A 578 -27.56 -2.86 38.72
N LEU A 579 -26.97 -2.09 39.65
CA LEU A 579 -25.50 -1.91 39.68
C LEU A 579 -24.78 -3.23 40.02
N ARG A 580 -25.35 -4.02 40.92
CA ARG A 580 -24.85 -5.36 41.26
C ARG A 580 -24.89 -6.29 40.05
N THR A 581 -26.05 -6.42 39.40
CA THR A 581 -26.24 -7.27 38.23
C THR A 581 -25.26 -6.89 37.10
N ARG A 582 -25.01 -5.62 36.91
CA ARG A 582 -24.02 -5.15 35.91
C ARG A 582 -22.60 -5.58 36.23
N ALA A 583 -22.19 -5.55 37.50
CA ALA A 583 -20.88 -6.05 37.93
C ALA A 583 -20.76 -7.56 37.71
N GLU A 584 -21.76 -8.31 38.17
CA GLU A 584 -21.82 -9.79 38.07
C GLU A 584 -21.81 -10.27 36.61
N THR A 585 -22.55 -9.59 35.72
CA THR A 585 -22.56 -9.89 34.27
C THR A 585 -21.18 -9.77 33.63
N LEU A 586 -20.32 -8.93 34.17
CA LEU A 586 -18.95 -8.71 33.71
C LEU A 586 -17.91 -9.48 34.55
N GLY A 587 -18.36 -10.42 35.44
CA GLY A 587 -17.45 -11.17 36.30
C GLY A 587 -16.83 -10.36 37.44
N GLY A 588 -17.41 -9.23 37.76
CA GLY A 588 -16.93 -8.30 38.77
C GLY A 588 -17.69 -8.32 40.08
N THR A 589 -17.47 -7.31 40.92
CA THR A 589 -18.09 -7.21 42.28
C THR A 589 -18.70 -5.83 42.48
N PHE A 590 -19.75 -5.80 43.32
CA PHE A 590 -20.43 -4.58 43.72
C PHE A 590 -20.68 -4.58 45.24
N THR A 591 -20.35 -3.48 45.90
CA THR A 591 -20.70 -3.25 47.30
C THR A 591 -21.21 -1.84 47.52
N ALA A 592 -22.19 -1.67 48.40
CA ALA A 592 -22.65 -0.39 48.87
C ALA A 592 -22.68 -0.41 50.40
N THR A 593 -21.91 0.43 51.05
CA THR A 593 -21.72 0.44 52.49
C THR A 593 -21.97 1.83 53.07
N ALA A 594 -22.65 1.89 54.23
CA ALA A 594 -22.74 3.14 55.00
C ALA A 594 -21.39 3.45 55.68
N GLN A 595 -21.00 4.72 55.69
CA GLN A 595 -19.75 5.18 56.30
C GLN A 595 -19.95 5.51 57.78
N ALA A 596 -18.91 5.28 58.58
CA ALA A 596 -18.95 5.59 60.03
C ALA A 596 -19.10 7.08 60.33
N ALA A 597 -18.64 7.96 59.45
CA ALA A 597 -18.76 9.41 59.56
C ALA A 597 -20.05 9.98 58.92
N GLY A 598 -20.98 9.11 58.46
CA GLY A 598 -22.14 9.49 57.64
C GLY A 598 -21.87 9.37 56.16
N GLY A 599 -22.94 9.09 55.36
CA GLY A 599 -22.86 8.94 53.92
C GLY A 599 -22.77 7.48 53.44
N THR A 600 -22.66 7.31 52.12
CA THR A 600 -22.58 6.01 51.45
C THR A 600 -21.32 5.93 50.60
N ARG A 601 -20.73 4.74 50.58
CA ARG A 601 -19.68 4.35 49.63
C ARG A 601 -20.21 3.26 48.73
N VAL A 602 -20.22 3.53 47.42
CA VAL A 602 -20.49 2.58 46.35
C VAL A 602 -19.14 2.19 45.75
N HIS A 603 -18.87 0.90 45.71
CA HIS A 603 -17.70 0.33 45.06
C HIS A 603 -18.14 -0.70 44.02
N TRP A 604 -17.74 -0.48 42.78
CA TRP A 604 -18.03 -1.33 41.63
C TRP A 604 -16.71 -1.67 40.95
N SER A 605 -16.41 -2.97 40.73
CA SER A 605 -15.16 -3.37 40.08
C SER A 605 -15.41 -4.52 39.12
N VAL A 606 -14.68 -4.51 37.98
CA VAL A 606 -14.76 -5.55 36.96
C VAL A 606 -13.37 -5.86 36.42
N PRO A 607 -13.08 -7.13 36.02
CA PRO A 607 -11.84 -7.46 35.34
C PRO A 607 -11.77 -6.79 33.96
N LEU A 608 -10.53 -6.50 33.51
CA LEU A 608 -10.22 -5.87 32.24
C LEU A 608 -9.83 -6.90 31.19
#